data_ee2626881ce974ad85f7aa3429145180
#
_entry.id   ee2626881ce974ad85f7aa3429145180
#
_cell.length_a   1.000
_cell.length_b   1.000
_cell.length_c   1.000
_cell.angle_alpha   90.00
_cell.angle_beta   90.00
_cell.angle_gamma   90.00
#
_symmetry.space_group_name_H-M   'P 1'
#
loop_
_entity.id
_entity.type
_entity.pdbx_description
1 polymer ?
#
loop_
_entity_poly.entity_id
_entity_poly.type
_entity_poly.pdbx_seq_one_letter_code
_entity_poly.pdbx_strand_id
1 'polypeptide(L)'
;TTRHPCAIVIHVIDYGRGNLFSIGQALRHLDLPFEVTSDAERIRQASRLLLPGVGAFGDAMTGLAERGQADAIREAAPRKGPLLGICVGAQMLLSRSEEFGLHAGLDLIRGTVRRLPASKDGTQGQTRIPNVGWRVLEPSEDDAVFRDLPANSMTYFVHSFAPMVDDPKH
;
A
#
# COMPACT_ATOMS: atom_id res chain seq x y z
N THR A 1 24.43 32.01 -3.90
CA THR A 1 23.59 31.26 -2.93
C THR A 1 22.65 30.39 -3.75
N THR A 2 23.13 29.22 -4.16
CA THR A 2 22.35 28.20 -4.84
C THR A 2 21.34 27.64 -3.85
N ARG A 3 20.07 27.98 -3.97
CA ARG A 3 18.97 27.28 -3.31
C ARG A 3 18.95 25.86 -3.89
N HIS A 4 19.46 24.88 -3.14
CA HIS A 4 19.17 23.49 -3.43
C HIS A 4 17.63 23.34 -3.42
N PRO A 5 17.01 22.77 -4.45
CA PRO A 5 15.60 22.45 -4.38
C PRO A 5 15.40 21.60 -3.14
N CYS A 6 14.45 21.98 -2.29
CA CYS A 6 14.11 21.22 -1.09
C CYS A 6 13.84 19.77 -1.54
N ALA A 7 14.73 18.87 -1.14
CA ALA A 7 14.60 17.47 -1.54
C ALA A 7 13.23 16.97 -1.06
N ILE A 8 12.44 16.44 -1.97
CA ILE A 8 11.11 15.92 -1.64
C ILE A 8 11.29 14.66 -0.79
N VAL A 9 10.96 14.75 0.50
CA VAL A 9 11.11 13.67 1.47
C VAL A 9 9.88 12.76 1.43
N ILE A 10 10.11 11.44 1.38
CA ILE A 10 9.06 10.44 1.51
C ILE A 10 8.82 10.17 3.00
N HIS A 11 7.59 10.38 3.49
CA HIS A 11 7.24 10.04 4.86
C HIS A 11 6.69 8.62 4.92
N VAL A 12 7.45 7.73 5.54
CA VAL A 12 7.05 6.34 5.79
C VAL A 12 6.28 6.28 7.09
N ILE A 13 5.03 5.87 7.02
CA ILE A 13 4.12 5.87 8.17
C ILE A 13 4.42 4.69 9.08
N ASP A 14 4.72 4.99 10.36
CA ASP A 14 4.87 4.01 11.43
C ASP A 14 3.64 4.01 12.33
N TYR A 15 2.81 3.00 12.18
CA TYR A 15 1.66 2.75 13.06
C TYR A 15 1.86 1.51 13.96
N GLY A 16 3.11 1.08 14.10
CA GLY A 16 3.49 -0.07 14.92
C GLY A 16 3.41 -1.41 14.19
N ARG A 17 3.06 -1.43 12.91
CA ARG A 17 3.00 -2.65 12.08
C ARG A 17 3.57 -2.36 10.68
N GLY A 18 4.57 -3.08 10.29
CA GLY A 18 5.23 -2.91 8.99
C GLY A 18 6.70 -3.29 9.05
N ASN A 19 7.25 -3.71 7.93
CA ASN A 19 8.69 -3.96 7.82
C ASN A 19 9.42 -2.67 7.43
N LEU A 20 9.50 -1.73 8.40
CA LEU A 20 10.13 -0.43 8.20
C LEU A 20 11.61 -0.53 7.85
N PHE A 21 12.30 -1.56 8.37
CA PHE A 21 13.71 -1.79 8.07
C PHE A 21 13.91 -2.07 6.58
N SER A 22 13.18 -3.03 6.01
CA SER A 22 13.31 -3.37 4.59
C SER A 22 12.93 -2.22 3.68
N ILE A 23 11.88 -1.46 4.01
CA ILE A 23 11.49 -0.26 3.26
C ILE A 23 12.60 0.79 3.32
N GLY A 24 13.14 1.06 4.50
CA GLY A 24 14.23 2.00 4.67
C GLY A 24 15.49 1.59 3.89
N GLN A 25 15.80 0.30 3.82
CA GLN A 25 16.91 -0.19 2.99
C GLN A 25 16.65 -0.02 1.49
N ALA A 26 15.43 -0.31 1.03
CA ALA A 26 15.06 -0.10 -0.37
C ALA A 26 15.15 1.39 -0.77
N LEU A 27 14.62 2.30 0.07
CA LEU A 27 14.69 3.74 -0.19
C LEU A 27 16.13 4.26 -0.19
N ARG A 28 17.00 3.77 0.72
CA ARG A 28 18.43 4.09 0.71
C ARG A 28 19.14 3.59 -0.55
N HIS A 29 18.82 2.37 -0.98
CA HIS A 29 19.39 1.79 -2.21
C HIS A 29 19.03 2.61 -3.45
N LEU A 30 17.86 3.25 -3.43
CA LEU A 30 17.38 4.14 -4.49
C LEU A 30 17.83 5.60 -4.33
N ASP A 31 18.67 5.90 -3.34
CA ASP A 31 19.09 7.27 -2.99
C ASP A 31 17.92 8.24 -2.78
N LEU A 32 16.78 7.74 -2.30
CA LEU A 32 15.59 8.54 -2.03
C LEU A 32 15.58 9.02 -0.58
N PRO A 33 15.47 10.33 -0.33
CA PRO A 33 15.35 10.87 1.02
C PRO A 33 14.01 10.47 1.64
N PHE A 34 14.06 9.93 2.85
CA PHE A 34 12.86 9.53 3.57
C PHE A 34 12.98 9.78 5.08
N GLU A 35 11.84 9.87 5.72
CA GLU A 35 11.70 9.94 7.16
C GLU A 35 10.63 8.93 7.62
N VAL A 36 10.91 8.17 8.68
CA VAL A 36 9.90 7.33 9.34
C VAL A 36 9.21 8.17 10.39
N THR A 37 7.89 8.23 10.36
CA THR A 37 7.14 9.05 11.30
C THR A 37 5.89 8.35 11.85
N SER A 38 5.66 8.49 13.14
CA SER A 38 4.42 8.13 13.82
C SER A 38 3.55 9.36 14.15
N ASP A 39 4.02 10.56 13.83
CA ASP A 39 3.36 11.83 14.14
C ASP A 39 2.29 12.15 13.08
N ALA A 40 1.02 12.19 13.52
CA ALA A 40 -0.12 12.50 12.65
C ALA A 40 -0.02 13.88 11.99
N GLU A 41 0.57 14.88 12.65
CA GLU A 41 0.72 16.21 12.07
C GLU A 41 1.75 16.22 10.94
N ARG A 42 2.86 15.51 11.10
CA ARG A 42 3.83 15.31 10.02
C ARG A 42 3.22 14.59 8.83
N ILE A 43 2.36 13.58 9.08
CA ILE A 43 1.61 12.89 8.02
C ILE A 43 0.70 13.88 7.28
N ARG A 44 -0.04 14.74 8.00
CA ARG A 44 -0.91 15.77 7.37
C ARG A 44 -0.13 16.73 6.47
N GLN A 45 1.10 17.05 6.84
CA GLN A 45 1.95 18.01 6.12
C GLN A 45 2.78 17.37 5.01
N ALA A 46 2.88 16.05 4.98
CA ALA A 46 3.72 15.32 4.04
C ALA A 46 3.27 15.51 2.59
N SER A 47 4.23 15.70 1.70
CA SER A 47 4.00 15.79 0.25
C SER A 47 4.06 14.44 -0.45
N ARG A 48 4.64 13.42 0.18
CA ARG A 48 4.70 12.04 -0.29
C ARG A 48 4.60 11.09 0.88
N LEU A 49 3.68 10.15 0.79
CA LEU A 49 3.41 9.16 1.84
C LEU A 49 3.68 7.75 1.33
N LEU A 50 4.26 6.93 2.19
CA LEU A 50 4.37 5.50 2.00
C LEU A 50 3.71 4.81 3.19
N LEU A 51 2.68 4.03 2.93
CA LEU A 51 1.93 3.27 3.93
C LEU A 51 2.30 1.79 3.81
N PRO A 52 3.20 1.28 4.64
CA PRO A 52 3.47 -0.15 4.71
C PRO A 52 2.36 -0.87 5.46
N GLY A 53 2.29 -2.19 5.31
CA GLY A 53 1.39 -2.98 6.12
C GLY A 53 1.75 -4.45 6.12
N VAL A 54 1.62 -5.08 7.30
CA VAL A 54 1.74 -6.53 7.50
C VAL A 54 0.67 -7.00 8.48
N GLY A 55 0.30 -8.28 8.41
CA GLY A 55 -0.69 -8.88 9.29
C GLY A 55 -2.12 -8.72 8.79
N ALA A 56 -3.09 -8.68 9.70
CA ALA A 56 -4.51 -8.60 9.37
C ALA A 56 -4.98 -7.15 9.16
N PHE A 57 -5.93 -6.96 8.24
CA PHE A 57 -6.48 -5.65 7.90
C PHE A 57 -7.08 -4.91 9.09
N GLY A 58 -7.94 -5.59 9.88
CA GLY A 58 -8.60 -4.96 11.04
C GLY A 58 -7.62 -4.45 12.08
N ASP A 59 -6.60 -5.24 12.38
CA ASP A 59 -5.54 -4.85 13.31
C ASP A 59 -4.73 -3.66 12.81
N ALA A 60 -4.46 -3.62 11.50
CA ALA A 60 -3.73 -2.53 10.88
C ALA A 60 -4.52 -1.21 10.96
N MET A 61 -5.82 -1.25 10.65
CA MET A 61 -6.71 -0.09 10.78
C MET A 61 -6.86 0.39 12.23
N THR A 62 -6.93 -0.53 13.18
CA THR A 62 -6.95 -0.20 14.62
C THR A 62 -5.67 0.55 15.02
N GLY A 63 -4.50 0.06 14.59
CA GLY A 63 -3.22 0.73 14.87
C GLY A 63 -3.12 2.15 14.31
N LEU A 64 -3.67 2.39 13.11
CA LEU A 64 -3.76 3.75 12.52
C LEU A 64 -4.72 4.65 13.31
N ALA A 65 -5.88 4.10 13.71
CA ALA A 65 -6.92 4.86 14.42
C ALA A 65 -6.46 5.31 15.81
N GLU A 66 -5.87 4.41 16.58
CA GLU A 66 -5.37 4.69 17.94
C GLU A 66 -4.35 5.84 18.00
N ARG A 67 -3.66 6.11 16.89
CA ARG A 67 -2.65 7.16 16.76
C ARG A 67 -3.15 8.41 16.02
N GLY A 68 -4.42 8.47 15.64
CA GLY A 68 -4.99 9.55 14.83
C GLY A 68 -4.39 9.65 13.41
N GLN A 69 -3.67 8.61 12.97
CA GLN A 69 -3.00 8.60 11.67
C GLN A 69 -3.97 8.35 10.53
N ALA A 70 -5.07 7.60 10.77
CA ALA A 70 -6.08 7.35 9.74
C ALA A 70 -6.67 8.64 9.19
N ASP A 71 -7.05 9.58 10.06
CA ASP A 71 -7.59 10.87 9.66
C ASP A 71 -6.52 11.75 9.00
N ALA A 72 -5.31 11.72 9.54
CA ALA A 72 -4.17 12.44 8.95
C ALA A 72 -3.90 12.01 7.51
N ILE A 73 -3.97 10.70 7.21
CA ILE A 73 -3.80 10.16 5.85
C ILE A 73 -4.96 10.61 4.95
N ARG A 74 -6.22 10.51 5.42
CA ARG A 74 -7.41 10.95 4.66
C ARG A 74 -7.34 12.42 4.28
N GLU A 75 -6.83 13.26 5.18
CA GLU A 75 -6.66 14.69 4.93
C GLU A 75 -5.51 15.00 3.97
N ALA A 76 -4.39 14.26 4.07
CA ALA A 76 -3.20 14.50 3.27
C ALA A 76 -3.32 13.99 1.83
N ALA A 77 -3.83 12.77 1.63
CA ALA A 77 -3.83 12.08 0.35
C ALA A 77 -4.46 12.86 -0.82
N PRO A 78 -5.63 13.52 -0.67
CA PRO A 78 -6.23 14.26 -1.77
C PRO A 78 -5.53 15.58 -2.11
N ARG A 79 -4.70 16.11 -1.21
CA ARG A 79 -4.21 17.50 -1.30
C ARG A 79 -2.74 17.62 -1.64
N LYS A 80 -1.92 16.66 -1.23
CA LYS A 80 -0.47 16.91 -1.10
C LYS A 80 0.42 16.06 -1.99
N GLY A 81 -0.08 15.05 -2.61
CA GLY A 81 0.72 14.25 -3.52
C GLY A 81 0.52 12.74 -3.38
N PRO A 82 1.42 11.96 -3.99
CA PRO A 82 1.23 10.53 -4.09
C PRO A 82 1.31 9.83 -2.72
N LEU A 83 0.41 8.87 -2.54
CA LEU A 83 0.40 7.91 -1.45
C LEU A 83 0.60 6.52 -2.05
N LEU A 84 1.67 5.84 -1.65
CA LEU A 84 1.94 4.45 -2.03
C LEU A 84 1.61 3.52 -0.86
N GLY A 85 0.67 2.61 -1.06
CA GLY A 85 0.40 1.49 -0.15
C GLY A 85 1.18 0.23 -0.54
N ILE A 86 1.75 -0.48 0.44
CA ILE A 86 2.45 -1.74 0.21
C ILE A 86 1.76 -2.86 0.99
N CYS A 87 1.35 -3.94 0.31
CA CYS A 87 0.68 -5.11 0.87
C CYS A 87 -0.60 -4.71 1.61
N VAL A 88 -0.72 -4.98 2.92
CA VAL A 88 -1.86 -4.54 3.74
C VAL A 88 -2.04 -3.02 3.69
N GLY A 89 -0.94 -2.26 3.54
CA GLY A 89 -1.00 -0.81 3.33
C GLY A 89 -1.81 -0.42 2.09
N ALA A 90 -1.66 -1.13 0.98
CA ALA A 90 -2.48 -0.93 -0.22
C ALA A 90 -3.94 -1.34 0.02
N GLN A 91 -4.16 -2.43 0.72
CA GLN A 91 -5.51 -2.89 1.06
C GLN A 91 -6.26 -1.87 1.92
N MET A 92 -5.59 -1.24 2.89
CA MET A 92 -6.18 -0.23 3.76
C MET A 92 -6.68 1.03 3.02
N LEU A 93 -6.22 1.28 1.79
CA LEU A 93 -6.71 2.40 0.97
C LEU A 93 -8.17 2.23 0.54
N LEU A 94 -8.68 0.97 0.50
CA LEU A 94 -10.04 0.66 0.07
C LEU A 94 -11.08 1.08 1.11
N SER A 95 -12.36 1.04 0.71
CA SER A 95 -13.49 1.40 1.58
C SER A 95 -13.63 0.43 2.75
N ARG A 96 -13.38 -0.87 2.53
CA ARG A 96 -13.58 -1.92 3.54
C ARG A 96 -12.85 -3.22 3.22
N SER A 97 -12.80 -4.10 4.22
CA SER A 97 -12.29 -5.48 4.10
C SER A 97 -13.25 -6.47 4.72
N GLU A 98 -13.34 -7.66 4.12
CA GLU A 98 -14.07 -8.84 4.62
C GLU A 98 -13.13 -9.82 5.35
N GLU A 99 -11.88 -9.43 5.63
CA GLU A 99 -10.90 -10.28 6.31
C GLU A 99 -11.24 -10.41 7.80
N PHE A 100 -11.55 -11.64 8.26
CA PHE A 100 -11.92 -11.95 9.65
C PHE A 100 -13.09 -11.12 10.20
N GLY A 101 -13.98 -10.62 9.35
CA GLY A 101 -15.10 -9.77 9.67
C GLY A 101 -15.16 -8.56 8.74
N LEU A 102 -16.13 -7.68 8.99
CA LEU A 102 -16.28 -6.46 8.20
C LEU A 102 -15.55 -5.31 8.89
N HIS A 103 -14.53 -4.78 8.24
CA HIS A 103 -13.71 -3.68 8.76
C HIS A 103 -13.75 -2.51 7.79
N ALA A 104 -13.94 -1.28 8.30
CA ALA A 104 -13.81 -0.07 7.51
C ALA A 104 -12.34 0.23 7.20
N GLY A 105 -12.06 0.68 5.97
CA GLY A 105 -10.75 1.15 5.53
C GLY A 105 -10.60 2.67 5.54
N LEU A 106 -9.61 3.16 4.82
CA LEU A 106 -9.37 4.61 4.66
C LEU A 106 -10.35 5.26 3.68
N ASP A 107 -11.03 4.48 2.83
CA ASP A 107 -11.99 4.92 1.81
C ASP A 107 -11.42 5.95 0.82
N LEU A 108 -10.15 5.84 0.51
CA LEU A 108 -9.46 6.65 -0.51
C LEU A 108 -9.67 6.08 -1.91
N ILE A 109 -9.87 4.78 -2.01
CA ILE A 109 -10.19 4.05 -3.23
C ILE A 109 -11.48 3.25 -2.97
N ARG A 110 -12.51 3.45 -3.80
CA ARG A 110 -13.76 2.69 -3.68
C ARG A 110 -13.53 1.22 -4.00
N GLY A 111 -13.96 0.35 -3.09
CA GLY A 111 -13.80 -1.09 -3.28
C GLY A 111 -13.78 -1.86 -1.97
N THR A 112 -13.59 -3.18 -2.11
CA THR A 112 -13.61 -4.12 -0.98
C THR A 112 -12.44 -5.08 -1.08
N VAL A 113 -11.73 -5.28 0.02
CA VAL A 113 -10.73 -6.35 0.14
C VAL A 113 -11.46 -7.66 0.39
N ARG A 114 -11.30 -8.63 -0.52
CA ARG A 114 -11.98 -9.93 -0.47
C ARG A 114 -10.99 -11.08 -0.54
N ARG A 115 -11.43 -12.22 0.00
CA ARG A 115 -10.68 -13.46 -0.13
C ARG A 115 -10.59 -13.89 -1.59
N LEU A 116 -9.40 -14.29 -2.02
CA LEU A 116 -9.19 -14.88 -3.33
C LEU A 116 -10.10 -16.12 -3.52
N PRO A 117 -10.66 -16.33 -4.72
CA PRO A 117 -11.45 -17.53 -5.01
C PRO A 117 -10.55 -18.78 -4.95
N ALA A 118 -11.01 -19.79 -4.22
CA ALA A 118 -10.34 -21.08 -4.19
C ALA A 118 -10.52 -21.82 -5.51
N SER A 119 -9.45 -22.40 -6.05
CA SER A 119 -9.58 -23.37 -7.14
C SER A 119 -10.25 -24.63 -6.64
N LYS A 120 -11.37 -25.03 -7.24
CA LYS A 120 -12.05 -26.28 -6.88
C LYS A 120 -11.44 -27.52 -7.55
N ASP A 121 -10.74 -27.38 -8.69
CA ASP A 121 -10.47 -28.50 -9.59
C ASP A 121 -9.01 -28.64 -10.07
N GLY A 122 -8.03 -27.97 -9.49
CA GLY A 122 -6.62 -28.14 -9.88
C GLY A 122 -6.31 -27.82 -11.36
N THR A 123 -7.26 -27.23 -12.09
CA THR A 123 -7.08 -26.80 -13.48
C THR A 123 -6.07 -25.66 -13.57
N GLN A 124 -5.18 -25.73 -14.55
CA GLN A 124 -4.17 -24.73 -14.82
C GLN A 124 -4.79 -23.33 -14.92
N GLY A 125 -4.31 -22.39 -14.09
CA GLY A 125 -4.73 -20.99 -14.12
C GLY A 125 -5.41 -20.47 -12.85
N GLN A 126 -5.75 -21.34 -11.89
CA GLN A 126 -6.37 -20.88 -10.63
C GLN A 126 -5.34 -20.79 -9.50
N THR A 127 -5.38 -19.68 -8.78
CA THR A 127 -4.42 -19.35 -7.73
C THR A 127 -4.63 -20.24 -6.50
N ARG A 128 -3.56 -20.90 -6.04
CA ARG A 128 -3.58 -21.54 -4.71
C ARG A 128 -3.73 -20.46 -3.64
N ILE A 129 -4.55 -20.74 -2.62
CA ILE A 129 -4.70 -19.81 -1.48
C ILE A 129 -3.91 -20.38 -0.29
N PRO A 130 -3.00 -19.58 0.26
CA PRO A 130 -2.59 -18.22 -0.15
C PRO A 130 -1.87 -18.20 -1.51
N ASN A 131 -1.98 -17.07 -2.25
CA ASN A 131 -1.11 -16.79 -3.39
C ASN A 131 0.28 -16.47 -2.86
N VAL A 132 1.21 -17.41 -2.98
CA VAL A 132 2.60 -17.28 -2.51
C VAL A 132 3.54 -17.58 -3.66
N GLY A 133 4.48 -16.68 -3.92
CA GLY A 133 5.55 -16.86 -4.89
C GLY A 133 5.76 -15.70 -5.82
N TRP A 134 6.76 -15.87 -6.68
CA TRP A 134 7.08 -14.92 -7.75
C TRP A 134 6.05 -15.00 -8.87
N ARG A 135 5.57 -13.86 -9.33
CA ARG A 135 4.65 -13.74 -10.46
C ARG A 135 5.11 -12.63 -11.39
N VAL A 136 4.96 -12.84 -12.67
CA VAL A 136 5.16 -11.80 -13.67
C VAL A 136 4.09 -10.73 -13.46
N LEU A 137 4.50 -9.47 -13.52
CA LEU A 137 3.58 -8.34 -13.51
C LEU A 137 3.00 -8.14 -14.90
N GLU A 138 1.69 -7.93 -14.95
CA GLU A 138 0.94 -7.60 -16.15
C GLU A 138 0.27 -6.22 -15.95
N PRO A 139 1.06 -5.12 -15.94
CA PRO A 139 0.51 -3.78 -15.76
C PRO A 139 -0.34 -3.38 -16.95
N SER A 140 -1.32 -2.51 -16.74
CA SER A 140 -2.01 -1.85 -17.85
C SER A 140 -1.06 -0.90 -18.59
N GLU A 141 -1.28 -0.70 -19.90
CA GLU A 141 -0.42 0.15 -20.73
C GLU A 141 -0.30 1.59 -20.22
N ASP A 142 -1.34 2.08 -19.54
CA ASP A 142 -1.40 3.45 -19.02
C ASP A 142 -0.91 3.60 -17.56
N ASP A 143 -0.41 2.51 -16.95
CA ASP A 143 -0.01 2.53 -15.53
C ASP A 143 1.32 3.26 -15.33
N ALA A 144 1.22 4.48 -14.80
CA ALA A 144 2.37 5.35 -14.58
C ALA A 144 3.39 4.78 -13.56
N VAL A 145 2.94 3.93 -12.61
CA VAL A 145 3.80 3.33 -11.58
C VAL A 145 4.73 2.28 -12.17
N PHE A 146 4.29 1.58 -13.22
CA PHE A 146 5.01 0.46 -13.81
C PHE A 146 5.61 0.76 -15.18
N ARG A 147 5.47 2.01 -15.68
CA ARG A 147 5.88 2.42 -17.05
C ARG A 147 7.32 2.07 -17.39
N ASP A 148 8.22 2.23 -16.44
CA ASP A 148 9.67 2.05 -16.67
C ASP A 148 10.16 0.65 -16.25
N LEU A 149 9.27 -0.27 -15.90
CA LEU A 149 9.65 -1.64 -15.58
C LEU A 149 9.96 -2.43 -16.86
N PRO A 150 11.05 -3.23 -16.86
CA PRO A 150 11.32 -4.16 -17.93
C PRO A 150 10.16 -5.14 -18.15
N ALA A 151 9.94 -5.55 -19.40
CA ALA A 151 8.98 -6.61 -19.69
C ALA A 151 9.31 -7.89 -18.89
N ASN A 152 8.27 -8.59 -18.43
CA ASN A 152 8.39 -9.77 -17.58
C ASN A 152 8.99 -9.53 -16.18
N SER A 153 8.97 -8.28 -15.68
CA SER A 153 9.33 -8.01 -14.30
C SER A 153 8.50 -8.86 -13.33
N MET A 154 9.15 -9.40 -12.32
CA MET A 154 8.50 -10.29 -11.35
C MET A 154 8.38 -9.62 -10.00
N THR A 155 7.25 -9.87 -9.33
CA THR A 155 7.02 -9.45 -7.94
C THR A 155 6.66 -10.65 -7.08
N TYR A 156 7.11 -10.63 -5.83
CA TYR A 156 6.77 -11.68 -4.86
C TYR A 156 5.46 -11.36 -4.18
N PHE A 157 4.50 -12.27 -4.31
CA PHE A 157 3.20 -12.20 -3.66
C PHE A 157 3.14 -13.12 -2.45
N VAL A 158 2.42 -12.67 -1.40
CA VAL A 158 2.08 -13.46 -0.22
C VAL A 158 0.77 -12.95 0.36
N HIS A 159 -0.37 -13.43 -0.16
CA HIS A 159 -1.68 -12.95 0.30
C HIS A 159 -2.80 -13.97 0.06
N SER A 160 -3.83 -13.94 0.90
CA SER A 160 -5.09 -14.67 0.75
C SER A 160 -6.26 -13.76 0.38
N PHE A 161 -6.09 -12.45 0.60
CA PHE A 161 -7.07 -11.42 0.30
C PHE A 161 -6.49 -10.45 -0.71
N ALA A 162 -7.34 -9.89 -1.57
CA ALA A 162 -6.94 -8.94 -2.61
C ALA A 162 -7.93 -7.77 -2.69
N PRO A 163 -7.43 -6.58 -3.10
CA PRO A 163 -8.27 -5.45 -3.44
C PRO A 163 -9.18 -5.79 -4.63
N MET A 164 -10.48 -5.49 -4.49
CA MET A 164 -11.46 -5.48 -5.57
C MET A 164 -12.00 -4.06 -5.67
N VAL A 165 -11.49 -3.31 -6.64
CA VAL A 165 -11.90 -1.93 -6.88
C VAL A 165 -13.22 -1.87 -7.61
N ASP A 166 -14.05 -0.85 -7.29
CA ASP A 166 -15.36 -0.67 -7.92
C ASP A 166 -15.22 -0.04 -9.32
N ASP A 167 -14.20 0.79 -9.54
CA ASP A 167 -13.85 1.37 -10.84
C ASP A 167 -12.52 0.76 -11.32
N PRO A 168 -12.50 0.09 -12.48
CA PRO A 168 -11.29 -0.54 -13.04
C PRO A 168 -10.19 0.47 -13.44
N LYS A 169 -10.44 1.76 -13.34
CA LYS A 169 -9.45 2.81 -13.58
C LYS A 169 -8.59 3.14 -12.35
N HIS A 170 -8.89 2.50 -11.23
CA HIS A 170 -8.13 2.63 -9.98
C HIS A 170 -7.22 1.46 -9.74
#